data_d3a0154bf3c3a36d9d1da9a06d70d64d
#
_entry.id   d3a0154bf3c3a36d9d1da9a06d70d64d
#
_cell.length_a   1.000
_cell.length_b   1.000
_cell.length_c   1.000
_cell.angle_alpha   90.00
_cell.angle_beta   90.00
_cell.angle_gamma   90.00
#
_symmetry.space_group_name_H-M   'P 1'
#
loop_
_entity.id
_entity.type
_entity.pdbx_description
1 polymer ?
#
loop_
_entity_poly.entity_id
_entity_poly.type
_entity_poly.pdbx_seq_one_letter_code
_entity_poly.pdbx_strand_id
1 'polypeptide(L)'
;MEATEKTFTSWDGAELFYRAWIPAKATNKALLLFHRGHEHSGRWQGTVDSLGLDDVAMFAWDARGHGRSPGERGSANNLADVVKDVHAFARHISQQHGIALENMIVLAHSLAALSVAAWVHDYAPPIRAMILATAAFHVKLYIPFAIPALRLFRPRFVKSYVKSKMLTHDPIEAARYDSDPLISRQIAVNLLVDVHDTAQRLLADAGAIHTPVLMIGAGRDWVVSLNAQRKFFDGVSSSAKRMCVFRDAYHAVFHEMNRGEVVKQVREFVR
;
A
#
# COMPACT_ATOMS: atom_id res chain seq x y z
N MET A 1 -19.32 -4.04 7.64
CA MET A 1 -19.14 -5.52 7.48
C MET A 1 -18.10 -6.01 8.48
N GLU A 2 -18.31 -7.19 9.08
CA GLU A 2 -17.34 -7.80 9.99
C GLU A 2 -16.28 -8.57 9.18
N ALA A 3 -15.03 -8.48 9.62
CA ALA A 3 -13.93 -9.15 8.95
C ALA A 3 -13.82 -10.61 9.36
N THR A 4 -13.60 -11.51 8.41
CA THR A 4 -13.12 -12.87 8.69
C THR A 4 -11.59 -12.91 8.53
N GLU A 5 -10.91 -13.69 9.37
CA GLU A 5 -9.46 -13.85 9.38
C GLU A 5 -9.08 -15.14 8.69
N LYS A 6 -8.07 -15.07 7.81
CA LYS A 6 -7.63 -16.17 6.96
C LYS A 6 -6.12 -16.10 6.72
N THR A 7 -5.58 -17.16 6.13
CA THR A 7 -4.23 -17.19 5.58
C THR A 7 -4.23 -17.61 4.12
N PHE A 8 -3.14 -17.33 3.42
CA PHE A 8 -2.86 -17.85 2.09
C PHE A 8 -1.39 -18.24 1.99
N THR A 9 -1.12 -19.27 1.21
CA THR A 9 0.24 -19.72 0.93
C THR A 9 0.83 -18.85 -0.18
N SER A 10 1.93 -18.16 0.10
CA SER A 10 2.65 -17.36 -0.87
C SER A 10 3.56 -18.22 -1.76
N TRP A 11 4.22 -17.59 -2.72
CA TRP A 11 5.04 -18.21 -3.76
C TRP A 11 6.21 -19.07 -3.23
N ASP A 12 6.69 -18.78 -2.01
CA ASP A 12 7.80 -19.48 -1.33
C ASP A 12 7.32 -20.45 -0.21
N GLY A 13 6.01 -20.68 -0.11
CA GLY A 13 5.39 -21.52 0.92
C GLY A 13 5.10 -20.79 2.23
N ALA A 14 5.38 -19.50 2.35
CA ALA A 14 5.05 -18.72 3.55
C ALA A 14 3.52 -18.56 3.69
N GLU A 15 2.99 -18.84 4.89
CA GLU A 15 1.58 -18.63 5.22
C GLU A 15 1.37 -17.17 5.66
N LEU A 16 0.86 -16.33 4.75
CA LEU A 16 0.60 -14.93 5.02
C LEU A 16 -0.85 -14.72 5.45
N PHE A 17 -1.04 -13.82 6.40
CA PHE A 17 -2.35 -13.49 6.98
C PHE A 17 -3.11 -12.48 6.13
N TYR A 18 -4.44 -12.59 6.08
CA TYR A 18 -5.32 -11.57 5.52
C TYR A 18 -6.69 -11.51 6.20
N ARG A 19 -7.37 -10.38 6.05
CA ARG A 19 -8.76 -10.14 6.45
C ARG A 19 -9.64 -10.06 5.21
N ALA A 20 -10.86 -10.61 5.31
CA ALA A 20 -11.84 -10.57 4.25
C ALA A 20 -13.18 -10.03 4.76
N TRP A 21 -13.74 -9.08 4.04
CA TRP A 21 -15.10 -8.54 4.22
C TRP A 21 -15.92 -8.95 3.00
N ILE A 22 -16.77 -9.94 3.18
CA ILE A 22 -17.56 -10.52 2.10
C ILE A 22 -18.99 -10.00 2.20
N PRO A 23 -19.55 -9.38 1.14
CA PRO A 23 -20.93 -8.95 1.14
C PRO A 23 -21.90 -10.13 1.21
N ALA A 24 -23.10 -9.89 1.77
CA ALA A 24 -24.13 -10.91 1.88
C ALA A 24 -24.63 -11.42 0.50
N LYS A 25 -24.63 -10.55 -0.51
CA LYS A 25 -24.94 -10.91 -1.89
C LYS A 25 -23.67 -11.36 -2.61
N ALA A 26 -23.80 -12.43 -3.40
CA ALA A 26 -22.71 -12.87 -4.27
C ALA A 26 -22.25 -11.72 -5.17
N THR A 27 -20.93 -11.57 -5.29
CA THR A 27 -20.30 -10.55 -6.11
C THR A 27 -19.14 -11.13 -6.90
N ASN A 28 -18.91 -10.57 -8.08
CA ASN A 28 -17.73 -10.84 -8.90
C ASN A 28 -16.72 -9.70 -8.87
N LYS A 29 -16.89 -8.72 -7.96
CA LYS A 29 -16.00 -7.56 -7.80
C LYS A 29 -15.17 -7.69 -6.53
N ALA A 30 -13.89 -7.32 -6.60
CA ALA A 30 -13.03 -7.27 -5.43
C ALA A 30 -12.22 -5.97 -5.34
N LEU A 31 -11.99 -5.53 -4.08
CA LEU A 31 -11.03 -4.49 -3.73
C LEU A 31 -9.96 -5.09 -2.83
N LEU A 32 -8.73 -5.17 -3.33
CA LEU A 32 -7.58 -5.63 -2.56
C LEU A 32 -6.93 -4.44 -1.87
N LEU A 33 -6.68 -4.54 -0.57
CA LEU A 33 -6.18 -3.47 0.29
C LEU A 33 -4.78 -3.81 0.81
N PHE A 34 -3.81 -2.96 0.50
CA PHE A 34 -2.40 -3.14 0.85
C PHE A 34 -1.95 -2.02 1.80
N HIS A 35 -1.66 -2.38 3.06
CA HIS A 35 -1.32 -1.45 4.12
C HIS A 35 0.03 -0.77 3.90
N ARG A 36 0.22 0.43 4.46
CA ARG A 36 1.50 1.13 4.45
C ARG A 36 2.54 0.42 5.33
N GLY A 37 3.81 0.76 5.14
CA GLY A 37 4.89 0.25 5.99
C GLY A 37 4.59 0.42 7.48
N HIS A 38 5.08 -0.51 8.30
CA HIS A 38 4.89 -0.63 9.75
C HIS A 38 3.50 -1.08 10.22
N GLU A 39 2.46 -1.01 9.39
CA GLU A 39 1.07 -1.34 9.76
C GLU A 39 0.66 -2.78 9.40
N HIS A 40 -0.64 -3.02 9.40
CA HIS A 40 -1.25 -4.31 9.13
C HIS A 40 -2.71 -4.14 8.68
N SER A 41 -3.35 -5.24 8.22
CA SER A 41 -4.71 -5.26 7.67
C SER A 41 -5.79 -4.74 8.63
N GLY A 42 -5.61 -4.90 9.94
CA GLY A 42 -6.59 -4.44 10.93
C GLY A 42 -6.82 -2.92 10.91
N ARG A 43 -5.88 -2.15 10.37
CA ARG A 43 -5.99 -0.69 10.21
C ARG A 43 -6.97 -0.28 9.11
N TRP A 44 -7.42 -1.21 8.26
CA TRP A 44 -8.36 -0.94 7.20
C TRP A 44 -9.83 -0.97 7.62
N GLN A 45 -10.20 -1.50 8.81
CA GLN A 45 -11.59 -1.64 9.23
C GLN A 45 -12.40 -0.33 9.11
N GLY A 46 -11.91 0.77 9.66
CA GLY A 46 -12.59 2.06 9.58
C GLY A 46 -12.74 2.60 8.15
N THR A 47 -11.77 2.30 7.26
CA THR A 47 -11.85 2.66 5.84
C THR A 47 -12.88 1.81 5.11
N VAL A 48 -12.92 0.50 5.36
CA VAL A 48 -13.90 -0.44 4.81
C VAL A 48 -15.32 -0.01 5.20
N ASP A 49 -15.55 0.29 6.47
CA ASP A 49 -16.85 0.77 6.95
C ASP A 49 -17.26 2.09 6.29
N SER A 50 -16.31 3.00 6.13
CA SER A 50 -16.53 4.30 5.49
C SER A 50 -16.75 4.21 3.98
N LEU A 51 -16.16 3.22 3.29
CA LEU A 51 -16.38 2.98 1.87
C LEU A 51 -17.83 2.59 1.58
N GLY A 52 -18.48 1.81 2.44
CA GLY A 52 -19.88 1.44 2.29
C GLY A 52 -20.18 0.77 0.93
N LEU A 53 -19.32 -0.15 0.50
CA LEU A 53 -19.44 -0.88 -0.77
C LEU A 53 -20.08 -2.24 -0.51
N ASP A 54 -21.41 -2.31 -0.55
CA ASP A 54 -22.18 -3.51 -0.22
C ASP A 54 -22.19 -4.58 -1.33
N ASP A 55 -21.64 -4.25 -2.50
CA ASP A 55 -21.55 -5.11 -3.69
C ASP A 55 -20.10 -5.46 -4.07
N VAL A 56 -19.12 -5.17 -3.23
CA VAL A 56 -17.69 -5.43 -3.49
C VAL A 56 -17.10 -6.22 -2.33
N ALA A 57 -16.50 -7.37 -2.61
CA ALA A 57 -15.71 -8.10 -1.63
C ALA A 57 -14.38 -7.38 -1.38
N MET A 58 -13.99 -7.20 -0.12
CA MET A 58 -12.74 -6.50 0.23
C MET A 58 -11.80 -7.44 0.96
N PHE A 59 -10.51 -7.36 0.62
CA PHE A 59 -9.48 -8.22 1.17
C PHE A 59 -8.24 -7.42 1.53
N ALA A 60 -7.79 -7.48 2.77
CA ALA A 60 -6.59 -6.78 3.23
C ALA A 60 -5.56 -7.75 3.77
N TRP A 61 -4.38 -7.79 3.19
CA TRP A 61 -3.31 -8.65 3.65
C TRP A 61 -2.50 -8.04 4.80
N ASP A 62 -1.77 -8.88 5.52
CA ASP A 62 -0.58 -8.47 6.29
C ASP A 62 0.66 -8.88 5.49
N ALA A 63 1.46 -7.91 5.07
CA ALA A 63 2.71 -8.19 4.36
C ALA A 63 3.65 -9.02 5.23
N ARG A 64 4.57 -9.80 4.61
CA ARG A 64 5.60 -10.53 5.37
C ARG A 64 6.33 -9.60 6.35
N GLY A 65 6.60 -10.07 7.56
CA GLY A 65 7.21 -9.26 8.62
C GLY A 65 6.32 -8.16 9.20
N HIS A 66 5.01 -8.16 8.91
CA HIS A 66 4.03 -7.21 9.44
C HIS A 66 2.83 -7.90 10.05
N GLY A 67 2.14 -7.23 10.96
CA GLY A 67 0.91 -7.69 11.56
C GLY A 67 1.00 -9.11 12.11
N ARG A 68 0.16 -10.01 11.60
CA ARG A 68 0.12 -11.43 11.98
C ARG A 68 0.84 -12.34 10.99
N SER A 69 1.34 -11.81 9.87
CA SER A 69 2.15 -12.57 8.94
C SER A 69 3.50 -12.92 9.52
N PRO A 70 4.08 -14.07 9.15
CA PRO A 70 5.40 -14.50 9.61
C PRO A 70 6.52 -13.61 9.06
N GLY A 71 7.71 -13.83 9.59
CA GLY A 71 8.92 -13.10 9.23
C GLY A 71 9.36 -12.12 10.31
N GLU A 72 10.60 -11.64 10.17
CA GLU A 72 11.18 -10.68 11.08
C GLU A 72 10.53 -9.29 10.91
N ARG A 73 10.16 -8.67 12.01
CA ARG A 73 9.40 -7.40 12.01
C ARG A 73 10.09 -6.28 11.26
N GLY A 74 9.39 -5.70 10.28
CA GLY A 74 9.90 -4.63 9.44
C GLY A 74 10.93 -5.08 8.38
N SER A 75 10.97 -6.39 8.09
CA SER A 75 11.91 -6.98 7.13
C SER A 75 11.21 -7.81 6.06
N ALA A 76 11.84 -7.84 4.89
CA ALA A 76 11.67 -8.84 3.85
C ALA A 76 13.07 -9.13 3.27
N ASN A 77 13.26 -10.27 2.59
CA ASN A 77 14.55 -10.56 1.96
C ASN A 77 14.94 -9.45 0.96
N ASN A 78 13.98 -9.04 0.15
CA ASN A 78 14.08 -7.93 -0.80
C ASN A 78 12.67 -7.45 -1.20
N LEU A 79 12.57 -6.32 -1.89
CA LEU A 79 11.29 -5.79 -2.35
C LEU A 79 10.66 -6.63 -3.47
N ALA A 80 11.47 -7.31 -4.29
CA ALA A 80 10.96 -8.18 -5.34
C ALA A 80 10.18 -9.38 -4.77
N ASP A 81 10.56 -9.90 -3.61
CA ASP A 81 9.79 -10.95 -2.92
C ASP A 81 8.43 -10.41 -2.42
N VAL A 82 8.39 -9.16 -1.96
CA VAL A 82 7.10 -8.51 -1.62
C VAL A 82 6.21 -8.33 -2.85
N VAL A 83 6.80 -8.01 -4.02
CA VAL A 83 6.07 -7.91 -5.29
C VAL A 83 5.51 -9.27 -5.72
N LYS A 84 6.27 -10.36 -5.53
CA LYS A 84 5.75 -11.73 -5.74
C LYS A 84 4.61 -12.08 -4.78
N ASP A 85 4.68 -11.62 -3.52
CA ASP A 85 3.58 -11.81 -2.57
C ASP A 85 2.30 -11.08 -3.01
N VAL A 86 2.42 -9.85 -3.54
CA VAL A 86 1.29 -9.12 -4.12
C VAL A 86 0.64 -9.95 -5.23
N HIS A 87 1.45 -10.51 -6.14
CA HIS A 87 0.97 -11.38 -7.22
C HIS A 87 0.29 -12.64 -6.66
N ALA A 88 0.92 -13.34 -5.71
CA ALA A 88 0.39 -14.54 -5.09
C ALA A 88 -0.93 -14.26 -4.38
N PHE A 89 -1.05 -13.14 -3.66
CA PHE A 89 -2.29 -12.74 -3.00
C PHE A 89 -3.42 -12.48 -3.99
N ALA A 90 -3.19 -11.71 -5.04
CA ALA A 90 -4.19 -11.44 -6.08
C ALA A 90 -4.66 -12.75 -6.74
N ARG A 91 -3.74 -13.67 -7.05
CA ARG A 91 -4.05 -15.00 -7.61
C ARG A 91 -4.84 -15.87 -6.63
N HIS A 92 -4.45 -15.87 -5.34
CA HIS A 92 -5.16 -16.59 -4.30
C HIS A 92 -6.61 -16.11 -4.19
N ILE A 93 -6.85 -14.79 -4.11
CA ILE A 93 -8.21 -14.24 -4.05
C ILE A 93 -9.02 -14.61 -5.29
N SER A 94 -8.39 -14.56 -6.47
CA SER A 94 -9.06 -14.98 -7.71
C SER A 94 -9.53 -16.43 -7.65
N GLN A 95 -8.66 -17.33 -7.25
CA GLN A 95 -8.94 -18.77 -7.21
C GLN A 95 -9.91 -19.13 -6.09
N GLN A 96 -9.71 -18.58 -4.88
CA GLN A 96 -10.48 -18.92 -3.70
C GLN A 96 -11.92 -18.39 -3.74
N HIS A 97 -12.13 -17.23 -4.38
CA HIS A 97 -13.43 -16.56 -4.41
C HIS A 97 -14.07 -16.53 -5.79
N GLY A 98 -13.43 -17.12 -6.81
CA GLY A 98 -13.96 -17.15 -8.17
C GLY A 98 -14.07 -15.76 -8.82
N ILE A 99 -13.26 -14.78 -8.37
CA ILE A 99 -13.29 -13.42 -8.89
C ILE A 99 -12.14 -13.25 -9.89
N ALA A 100 -12.45 -12.98 -11.15
CA ALA A 100 -11.43 -12.76 -12.17
C ALA A 100 -10.60 -11.51 -11.87
N LEU A 101 -9.30 -11.51 -12.24
CA LEU A 101 -8.42 -10.36 -12.02
C LEU A 101 -8.94 -9.08 -12.66
N GLU A 102 -9.60 -9.18 -13.80
CA GLU A 102 -10.25 -8.07 -14.54
C GLU A 102 -11.34 -7.36 -13.75
N ASN A 103 -11.86 -8.02 -12.73
CA ASN A 103 -12.87 -7.49 -11.82
C ASN A 103 -12.28 -7.00 -10.49
N MET A 104 -10.96 -7.01 -10.36
CA MET A 104 -10.25 -6.56 -9.17
C MET A 104 -9.73 -5.13 -9.33
N ILE A 105 -9.95 -4.32 -8.32
CA ILE A 105 -9.25 -3.07 -8.10
C ILE A 105 -8.30 -3.27 -6.93
N VAL A 106 -7.09 -2.70 -7.02
CA VAL A 106 -6.13 -2.73 -5.92
C VAL A 106 -5.97 -1.35 -5.33
N LEU A 107 -6.02 -1.22 -4.01
CA LEU A 107 -5.75 0.01 -3.28
C LEU A 107 -4.55 -0.22 -2.39
N ALA A 108 -3.51 0.54 -2.63
CA ALA A 108 -2.26 0.42 -1.90
C ALA A 108 -1.78 1.75 -1.32
N HIS A 109 -1.20 1.71 -0.13
CA HIS A 109 -0.78 2.89 0.62
C HIS A 109 0.73 2.89 0.85
N SER A 110 1.40 4.00 0.53
CA SER A 110 2.80 4.28 0.84
C SER A 110 3.78 3.25 0.24
N LEU A 111 4.49 2.47 1.04
CA LEU A 111 5.42 1.43 0.60
C LEU A 111 4.70 0.37 -0.25
N ALA A 112 3.52 -0.06 0.17
CA ALA A 112 2.72 -1.00 -0.61
C ALA A 112 2.28 -0.41 -1.95
N ALA A 113 2.06 0.90 -2.05
CA ALA A 113 1.75 1.55 -3.33
C ALA A 113 2.92 1.47 -4.31
N LEU A 114 4.18 1.56 -3.84
CA LEU A 114 5.37 1.29 -4.66
C LEU A 114 5.42 -0.18 -5.09
N SER A 115 5.16 -1.13 -4.16
CA SER A 115 5.19 -2.57 -4.46
C SER A 115 4.11 -2.96 -5.48
N VAL A 116 2.90 -2.39 -5.37
CA VAL A 116 1.80 -2.59 -6.34
C VAL A 116 2.14 -1.97 -7.69
N ALA A 117 2.71 -0.76 -7.72
CA ALA A 117 3.17 -0.15 -8.97
C ALA A 117 4.26 -0.99 -9.65
N ALA A 118 5.20 -1.57 -8.88
CA ALA A 118 6.20 -2.49 -9.40
C ALA A 118 5.57 -3.79 -9.92
N TRP A 119 4.59 -4.35 -9.21
CA TRP A 119 3.84 -5.52 -9.68
C TRP A 119 3.11 -5.26 -11.01
N VAL A 120 2.42 -4.12 -11.11
CA VAL A 120 1.72 -3.74 -12.34
C VAL A 120 2.69 -3.53 -13.49
N HIS A 121 3.83 -2.87 -13.23
CA HIS A 121 4.88 -2.65 -14.22
C HIS A 121 5.52 -3.96 -14.72
N ASP A 122 5.86 -4.86 -13.80
CA ASP A 122 6.68 -6.04 -14.10
C ASP A 122 5.85 -7.24 -14.59
N TYR A 123 4.59 -7.36 -14.16
CA TYR A 123 3.71 -8.51 -14.44
C TYR A 123 2.56 -8.17 -15.38
N ALA A 124 2.27 -6.89 -15.61
CA ALA A 124 1.14 -6.42 -16.40
C ALA A 124 -0.17 -7.21 -16.12
N PRO A 125 -0.58 -7.38 -14.83
CA PRO A 125 -1.76 -8.17 -14.51
C PRO A 125 -3.01 -7.51 -15.10
N PRO A 126 -3.98 -8.30 -15.59
CA PRO A 126 -5.19 -7.77 -16.18
C PRO A 126 -6.18 -7.27 -15.10
N ILE A 127 -5.72 -6.46 -14.15
CA ILE A 127 -6.60 -5.87 -13.14
C ILE A 127 -7.38 -4.69 -13.70
N ARG A 128 -8.56 -4.46 -13.15
CA ARG A 128 -9.44 -3.38 -13.59
C ARG A 128 -8.81 -2.00 -13.41
N ALA A 129 -8.15 -1.77 -12.25
CA ALA A 129 -7.50 -0.51 -11.92
C ALA A 129 -6.61 -0.62 -10.68
N MET A 130 -5.75 0.38 -10.47
CA MET A 130 -5.00 0.56 -9.23
C MET A 130 -5.25 1.94 -8.60
N ILE A 131 -5.27 1.97 -7.27
CA ILE A 131 -5.36 3.19 -6.46
C ILE A 131 -4.09 3.27 -5.62
N LEU A 132 -3.27 4.30 -5.84
CA LEU A 132 -1.98 4.49 -5.19
C LEU A 132 -2.06 5.71 -4.26
N ALA A 133 -2.15 5.47 -2.94
CA ALA A 133 -2.22 6.54 -1.96
C ALA A 133 -0.84 6.84 -1.35
N THR A 134 -0.44 8.10 -1.37
CA THR A 134 0.83 8.62 -0.83
C THR A 134 2.03 7.71 -1.13
N ALA A 135 2.16 7.30 -2.40
CA ALA A 135 3.10 6.28 -2.84
C ALA A 135 4.57 6.65 -2.58
N ALA A 136 5.36 5.67 -2.16
CA ALA A 136 6.74 5.85 -1.72
C ALA A 136 7.76 5.95 -2.88
N PHE A 137 7.46 6.74 -3.92
CA PHE A 137 8.39 7.00 -5.03
C PHE A 137 9.61 7.84 -4.64
N HIS A 138 9.59 8.48 -3.49
CA HIS A 138 10.76 9.08 -2.85
C HIS A 138 10.46 9.26 -1.35
N VAL A 139 11.20 8.52 -0.52
CA VAL A 139 11.13 8.64 0.94
C VAL A 139 12.01 9.77 1.41
N LYS A 140 11.47 10.69 2.22
CA LYS A 140 12.20 11.85 2.78
C LYS A 140 13.01 11.40 3.97
N LEU A 141 14.27 11.03 3.78
CA LEU A 141 15.14 10.56 4.86
C LEU A 141 15.69 11.67 5.75
N TYR A 142 15.63 12.93 5.32
CA TYR A 142 16.12 14.12 6.05
C TYR A 142 17.61 14.07 6.43
N ILE A 143 18.38 13.10 5.97
CA ILE A 143 19.81 12.93 6.19
C ILE A 143 20.49 12.94 4.83
N PRO A 144 21.37 13.92 4.54
CA PRO A 144 22.13 13.92 3.30
C PRO A 144 22.93 12.61 3.14
N PHE A 145 22.98 12.11 1.90
CA PHE A 145 23.70 10.89 1.57
C PHE A 145 23.28 9.63 2.35
N ALA A 146 22.05 9.60 2.91
CA ALA A 146 21.57 8.46 3.70
C ALA A 146 21.65 7.14 2.92
N ILE A 147 21.17 7.08 1.67
CA ILE A 147 21.19 5.84 0.86
C ILE A 147 22.63 5.38 0.56
N PRO A 148 23.56 6.23 0.08
CA PRO A 148 24.97 5.83 -0.04
C PRO A 148 25.59 5.32 1.26
N ALA A 149 25.32 5.97 2.38
CA ALA A 149 25.82 5.54 3.70
C ALA A 149 25.24 4.17 4.10
N LEU A 150 23.94 3.95 3.92
CA LEU A 150 23.29 2.67 4.20
C LEU A 150 23.84 1.53 3.31
N ARG A 151 24.16 1.82 2.06
CA ARG A 151 24.83 0.85 1.16
C ARG A 151 26.26 0.52 1.60
N LEU A 152 26.99 1.49 2.11
CA LEU A 152 28.36 1.29 2.57
C LEU A 152 28.43 0.53 3.89
N PHE A 153 27.71 1.00 4.90
CA PHE A 153 27.77 0.47 6.28
C PHE A 153 26.89 -0.77 6.50
N ARG A 154 25.82 -0.95 5.71
CA ARG A 154 24.88 -2.09 5.72
C ARG A 154 24.41 -2.53 7.11
N PRO A 155 23.99 -1.62 8.02
CA PRO A 155 23.38 -2.06 9.25
C PRO A 155 22.14 -2.90 8.91
N ARG A 156 21.83 -3.91 9.73
CA ARG A 156 20.70 -4.81 9.47
C ARG A 156 19.36 -4.06 9.49
N PHE A 157 19.18 -3.20 10.50
CA PHE A 157 17.97 -2.39 10.69
C PHE A 157 18.31 -0.94 10.99
N VAL A 158 17.37 -0.06 10.67
CA VAL A 158 17.29 1.29 11.18
C VAL A 158 15.96 1.51 11.88
N LYS A 159 15.97 2.31 12.94
CA LYS A 159 14.75 2.73 13.59
C LYS A 159 14.03 3.72 12.68
N SER A 160 12.74 3.52 12.47
CA SER A 160 11.93 4.47 11.72
C SER A 160 11.85 5.80 12.42
N TYR A 161 12.11 6.88 11.69
CA TYR A 161 11.94 8.25 12.18
C TYR A 161 10.45 8.68 12.18
N VAL A 162 9.59 7.91 11.51
CA VAL A 162 8.18 8.23 11.34
C VAL A 162 7.45 8.12 12.67
N LYS A 163 6.88 9.24 13.13
CA LYS A 163 6.09 9.35 14.36
C LYS A 163 4.61 9.52 14.00
N SER A 164 3.71 9.13 14.89
CA SER A 164 2.26 9.27 14.68
C SER A 164 1.84 10.67 14.28
N LYS A 165 2.40 11.70 14.90
CA LYS A 165 2.15 13.13 14.59
C LYS A 165 2.60 13.58 13.19
N MET A 166 3.39 12.77 12.48
CA MET A 166 3.78 13.01 11.09
C MET A 166 2.82 12.35 10.10
N LEU A 167 1.92 11.51 10.61
CA LEU A 167 1.05 10.66 9.83
C LEU A 167 -0.36 11.22 9.72
N THR A 168 -0.87 11.82 10.77
CA THR A 168 -2.25 12.32 10.84
C THR A 168 -2.39 13.48 11.81
N HIS A 169 -3.38 14.34 11.56
CA HIS A 169 -3.85 15.36 12.51
C HIS A 169 -4.84 14.79 13.52
N ASP A 170 -5.41 13.60 13.29
CA ASP A 170 -6.39 12.98 14.19
C ASP A 170 -5.68 12.40 15.43
N PRO A 171 -5.88 12.99 16.63
CA PRO A 171 -5.20 12.54 17.83
C PRO A 171 -5.63 11.13 18.27
N ILE A 172 -6.84 10.70 17.92
CA ILE A 172 -7.35 9.36 18.23
C ILE A 172 -6.60 8.33 17.36
N GLU A 173 -6.45 8.60 16.07
CA GLU A 173 -5.71 7.72 15.16
C GLU A 173 -4.21 7.72 15.48
N ALA A 174 -3.66 8.85 15.90
CA ALA A 174 -2.28 8.93 16.38
C ALA A 174 -2.07 8.05 17.63
N ALA A 175 -2.97 8.14 18.61
CA ALA A 175 -2.90 7.31 19.82
C ALA A 175 -3.08 5.82 19.51
N ARG A 176 -4.02 5.46 18.62
CA ARG A 176 -4.18 4.07 18.13
C ARG A 176 -2.92 3.54 17.47
N TYR A 177 -2.27 4.34 16.65
CA TYR A 177 -0.99 3.96 16.03
C TYR A 177 0.11 3.75 17.06
N ASP A 178 0.18 4.61 18.08
CA ASP A 178 1.22 4.56 19.11
C ASP A 178 1.06 3.38 20.08
N SER A 179 -0.17 2.95 20.35
CA SER A 179 -0.49 1.85 21.27
C SER A 179 -0.64 0.47 20.60
N ASP A 180 -0.61 0.41 19.28
CA ASP A 180 -0.84 -0.86 18.55
C ASP A 180 0.39 -1.77 18.63
N PRO A 181 0.30 -2.96 19.27
CA PRO A 181 1.43 -3.86 19.44
C PRO A 181 1.88 -4.54 18.14
N LEU A 182 1.06 -4.52 17.10
CA LEU A 182 1.38 -5.10 15.80
C LEU A 182 2.16 -4.15 14.88
N ILE A 183 2.32 -2.89 15.29
CA ILE A 183 3.08 -1.89 14.55
C ILE A 183 4.56 -2.00 14.88
N SER A 184 5.37 -2.35 13.87
CA SER A 184 6.83 -2.36 13.99
C SER A 184 7.40 -0.97 13.69
N ARG A 185 8.41 -0.54 14.48
CA ARG A 185 9.06 0.77 14.31
C ARG A 185 10.49 0.66 13.81
N GLN A 186 10.81 -0.41 13.14
CA GLN A 186 12.08 -0.63 12.46
C GLN A 186 11.85 -1.02 11.01
N ILE A 187 12.86 -0.76 10.18
CA ILE A 187 12.88 -1.20 8.79
C ILE A 187 14.25 -1.79 8.49
N ALA A 188 14.27 -2.92 7.81
CA ALA A 188 15.49 -3.52 7.31
C ALA A 188 16.14 -2.62 6.24
N VAL A 189 17.45 -2.43 6.33
CA VAL A 189 18.17 -1.51 5.46
C VAL A 189 18.17 -1.96 4.00
N ASN A 190 18.27 -3.28 3.75
CA ASN A 190 18.14 -3.81 2.40
C ASN A 190 16.79 -3.41 1.78
N LEU A 191 15.68 -3.56 2.53
CA LEU A 191 14.36 -3.19 2.05
C LEU A 191 14.26 -1.68 1.76
N LEU A 192 14.84 -0.82 2.61
CA LEU A 192 14.85 0.63 2.38
C LEU A 192 15.66 1.02 1.13
N VAL A 193 16.79 0.35 0.88
CA VAL A 193 17.59 0.55 -0.33
C VAL A 193 16.84 0.06 -1.56
N ASP A 194 16.20 -1.11 -1.49
CA ASP A 194 15.40 -1.66 -2.59
C ASP A 194 14.19 -0.76 -2.93
N VAL A 195 13.55 -0.18 -1.92
CA VAL A 195 12.49 0.83 -2.11
C VAL A 195 13.00 2.01 -2.91
N HIS A 196 14.20 2.53 -2.57
CA HIS A 196 14.81 3.63 -3.32
C HIS A 196 15.08 3.24 -4.77
N ASP A 197 15.72 2.09 -5.00
CA ASP A 197 16.13 1.66 -6.34
C ASP A 197 14.93 1.34 -7.23
N THR A 198 13.92 0.66 -6.68
CA THR A 198 12.66 0.38 -7.38
C THR A 198 11.92 1.67 -7.72
N ALA A 199 11.90 2.65 -6.81
CA ALA A 199 11.30 3.94 -7.08
C ALA A 199 11.99 4.66 -8.24
N GLN A 200 13.34 4.68 -8.28
CA GLN A 200 14.08 5.29 -9.40
C GLN A 200 13.77 4.58 -10.72
N ARG A 201 13.75 3.24 -10.74
CA ARG A 201 13.39 2.44 -11.92
C ARG A 201 11.98 2.79 -12.42
N LEU A 202 10.98 2.80 -11.55
CA LEU A 202 9.60 3.11 -11.92
C LEU A 202 9.40 4.57 -12.36
N LEU A 203 10.16 5.52 -11.78
CA LEU A 203 10.14 6.92 -12.23
C LEU A 203 10.77 7.11 -13.60
N ALA A 204 11.69 6.22 -14.00
CA ALA A 204 12.34 6.24 -15.32
C ALA A 204 11.48 5.56 -16.40
N ASP A 205 10.66 4.58 -16.01
CA ASP A 205 9.91 3.72 -16.95
C ASP A 205 8.41 3.61 -16.61
N ALA A 206 7.82 4.66 -16.04
CA ALA A 206 6.39 4.70 -15.74
C ALA A 206 5.50 4.53 -16.99
N GLY A 207 6.05 4.82 -18.18
CA GLY A 207 5.37 4.70 -19.47
C GLY A 207 4.96 3.28 -19.84
N ALA A 208 5.56 2.26 -19.24
CA ALA A 208 5.15 0.86 -19.42
C ALA A 208 3.79 0.53 -18.76
N ILE A 209 3.27 1.41 -17.91
CA ILE A 209 2.01 1.18 -17.17
C ILE A 209 0.83 1.76 -17.95
N HIS A 210 -0.09 0.88 -18.37
CA HIS A 210 -1.34 1.21 -19.08
C HIS A 210 -2.60 0.98 -18.23
N THR A 211 -2.46 0.34 -17.06
CA THR A 211 -3.57 0.08 -16.12
C THR A 211 -4.19 1.39 -15.65
N PRO A 212 -5.54 1.50 -15.60
CA PRO A 212 -6.22 2.67 -15.02
C PRO A 212 -5.72 2.97 -13.62
N VAL A 213 -5.46 4.27 -13.33
CA VAL A 213 -4.86 4.67 -12.04
C VAL A 213 -5.54 5.88 -11.42
N LEU A 214 -5.86 5.76 -10.13
CA LEU A 214 -6.14 6.88 -9.25
C LEU A 214 -4.94 7.09 -8.33
N MET A 215 -4.30 8.26 -8.41
CA MET A 215 -3.30 8.67 -7.42
C MET A 215 -3.90 9.60 -6.38
N ILE A 216 -3.62 9.32 -5.11
CA ILE A 216 -4.03 10.13 -3.96
C ILE A 216 -2.77 10.65 -3.28
N GLY A 217 -2.56 11.96 -3.32
CA GLY A 217 -1.42 12.65 -2.69
C GLY A 217 -1.82 13.45 -1.46
N ALA A 218 -0.90 13.57 -0.51
CA ALA A 218 -1.01 14.44 0.65
C ALA A 218 -0.14 15.70 0.47
N GLY A 219 -0.71 16.89 0.64
CA GLY A 219 -0.01 18.14 0.41
C GLY A 219 1.04 18.46 1.47
N ARG A 220 0.82 18.02 2.71
CA ARG A 220 1.72 18.21 3.86
C ARG A 220 2.37 16.91 4.33
N ASP A 221 2.69 16.02 3.37
CA ASP A 221 3.32 14.74 3.65
C ASP A 221 4.75 14.91 4.18
N TRP A 222 5.02 14.41 5.39
CA TRP A 222 6.33 14.42 6.03
C TRP A 222 7.17 13.18 5.71
N VAL A 223 6.59 12.16 5.06
CA VAL A 223 7.22 10.86 4.86
C VAL A 223 7.70 10.68 3.43
N VAL A 224 6.87 11.05 2.44
CA VAL A 224 7.17 10.87 1.03
C VAL A 224 7.01 12.16 0.22
N SER A 225 7.62 12.20 -0.95
CA SER A 225 7.60 13.37 -1.83
C SER A 225 6.38 13.37 -2.75
N LEU A 226 5.53 14.39 -2.66
CA LEU A 226 4.43 14.62 -3.59
C LEU A 226 4.93 14.87 -5.03
N ASN A 227 6.08 15.53 -5.18
CA ASN A 227 6.65 15.80 -6.51
C ASN A 227 7.07 14.50 -7.22
N ALA A 228 7.60 13.52 -6.47
CA ALA A 228 7.92 12.22 -7.05
C ALA A 228 6.66 11.46 -7.47
N GLN A 229 5.57 11.56 -6.70
CA GLN A 229 4.27 11.00 -7.08
C GLN A 229 3.72 11.65 -8.37
N ARG A 230 3.83 12.97 -8.50
CA ARG A 230 3.45 13.69 -9.74
C ARG A 230 4.28 13.24 -10.92
N LYS A 231 5.62 13.15 -10.77
CA LYS A 231 6.52 12.69 -11.84
C LYS A 231 6.12 11.28 -12.31
N PHE A 232 5.83 10.36 -11.41
CA PHE A 232 5.34 9.02 -11.77
C PHE A 232 4.01 9.10 -12.51
N PHE A 233 3.03 9.83 -11.96
CA PHE A 233 1.71 10.00 -12.56
C PHE A 233 1.76 10.57 -13.98
N ASP A 234 2.60 11.60 -14.19
CA ASP A 234 2.77 12.22 -15.49
C ASP A 234 3.34 11.24 -16.51
N GLY A 235 4.27 10.36 -16.08
CA GLY A 235 4.93 9.34 -16.90
C GLY A 235 4.04 8.14 -17.26
N VAL A 236 2.99 7.83 -16.49
CA VAL A 236 2.09 6.68 -16.75
C VAL A 236 1.33 6.86 -18.07
N SER A 237 1.32 5.83 -18.92
CA SER A 237 0.68 5.82 -20.26
C SER A 237 -0.80 5.49 -20.25
N SER A 238 -1.42 5.22 -19.07
CA SER A 238 -2.85 4.97 -18.99
C SER A 238 -3.67 6.15 -19.49
N SER A 239 -4.64 5.89 -20.37
CA SER A 239 -5.63 6.88 -20.82
C SER A 239 -6.65 7.23 -19.73
N ALA A 240 -6.83 6.35 -18.74
CA ALA A 240 -7.74 6.52 -17.61
C ALA A 240 -6.93 6.76 -16.33
N LYS A 241 -6.37 7.97 -16.18
CA LYS A 241 -5.61 8.35 -14.99
C LYS A 241 -6.15 9.63 -14.34
N ARG A 242 -6.22 9.63 -13.01
CA ARG A 242 -6.65 10.77 -12.20
C ARG A 242 -5.76 10.94 -10.99
N MET A 243 -5.44 12.18 -10.62
CA MET A 243 -4.70 12.50 -9.40
C MET A 243 -5.51 13.45 -8.54
N CYS A 244 -5.68 13.11 -7.26
CA CYS A 244 -6.31 13.93 -6.24
C CYS A 244 -5.27 14.29 -5.18
N VAL A 245 -5.11 15.58 -4.86
CA VAL A 245 -4.19 16.04 -3.83
C VAL A 245 -4.97 16.73 -2.70
N PHE A 246 -4.88 16.18 -1.50
CA PHE A 246 -5.48 16.74 -0.29
C PHE A 246 -4.47 17.66 0.38
N ARG A 247 -4.64 18.98 0.19
CA ARG A 247 -3.63 20.01 0.51
C ARG A 247 -3.12 19.96 1.94
N ASP A 248 -4.04 19.78 2.89
CA ASP A 248 -3.73 19.84 4.32
C ASP A 248 -3.49 18.47 4.95
N ALA A 249 -3.68 17.37 4.19
CA ALA A 249 -3.49 16.04 4.71
C ALA A 249 -2.01 15.71 4.95
N TYR A 250 -1.76 14.94 6.01
CA TYR A 250 -0.51 14.25 6.25
C TYR A 250 -0.50 12.87 5.57
N HIS A 251 0.54 12.08 5.80
CA HIS A 251 0.83 10.85 5.09
C HIS A 251 -0.28 9.79 5.16
N ALA A 252 -0.94 9.61 6.31
CA ALA A 252 -1.95 8.57 6.53
C ALA A 252 -3.35 9.06 6.11
N VAL A 253 -3.54 9.34 4.83
CA VAL A 253 -4.76 9.98 4.28
C VAL A 253 -6.06 9.28 4.64
N PHE A 254 -6.07 7.96 4.87
CA PHE A 254 -7.24 7.20 5.32
C PHE A 254 -7.50 7.29 6.84
N HIS A 255 -6.58 7.88 7.58
CA HIS A 255 -6.66 8.09 9.04
C HIS A 255 -6.66 9.57 9.41
N GLU A 256 -6.88 10.46 8.43
CA GLU A 256 -6.99 11.89 8.65
C GLU A 256 -8.38 12.30 9.16
N MET A 257 -8.48 13.49 9.76
CA MET A 257 -9.76 14.06 10.20
C MET A 257 -10.74 14.24 9.05
N ASN A 258 -10.25 14.61 7.87
CA ASN A 258 -11.03 14.80 6.65
C ASN A 258 -11.02 13.58 5.72
N ARG A 259 -10.74 12.38 6.22
CA ARG A 259 -10.69 11.11 5.45
C ARG A 259 -11.94 10.82 4.62
N GLY A 260 -13.09 11.40 4.99
CA GLY A 260 -14.34 11.26 4.23
C GLY A 260 -14.22 11.70 2.77
N GLU A 261 -13.44 12.75 2.50
CA GLU A 261 -13.20 13.21 1.13
C GLU A 261 -12.30 12.23 0.35
N VAL A 262 -11.29 11.63 1.01
CA VAL A 262 -10.43 10.60 0.42
C VAL A 262 -11.25 9.36 0.06
N VAL A 263 -12.06 8.89 1.01
CA VAL A 263 -12.96 7.74 0.83
C VAL A 263 -13.96 7.98 -0.29
N LYS A 264 -14.49 9.20 -0.42
CA LYS A 264 -15.37 9.59 -1.54
C LYS A 264 -14.69 9.40 -2.89
N GLN A 265 -13.44 9.86 -3.05
CA GLN A 265 -12.69 9.69 -4.30
C GLN A 265 -12.45 8.22 -4.63
N VAL A 266 -12.12 7.40 -3.63
CA VAL A 266 -11.96 5.95 -3.79
C VAL A 266 -13.29 5.30 -4.21
N ARG A 267 -14.39 5.61 -3.51
CA ARG A 267 -15.72 5.06 -3.80
C ARG A 267 -16.17 5.39 -5.22
N GLU A 268 -15.99 6.63 -5.66
CA GLU A 268 -16.33 7.07 -7.03
C GLU A 268 -15.50 6.34 -8.09
N PHE A 269 -14.25 6.01 -7.80
CA PHE A 269 -13.36 5.33 -8.72
C PHE A 269 -13.62 3.81 -8.79
N VAL A 270 -14.09 3.21 -7.69
CA VAL A 270 -14.40 1.76 -7.62
C VAL A 270 -15.74 1.43 -8.31
N ARG A 271 -16.69 2.33 -8.33
CA ARG A 271 -18.00 2.17 -9.00
C ARG A 271 -17.90 2.32 -10.51
#